data_c64871303d07eec189c50056518e4ab0
#
_entry.id   c64871303d07eec189c50056518e4ab0
#
_cell.length_a   1.000
_cell.length_b   1.000
_cell.length_c   1.000
_cell.angle_alpha   90.00
_cell.angle_beta   90.00
_cell.angle_gamma   90.00
#
_symmetry.space_group_name_H-M   'P 1'
#
loop_
_entity.id
_entity.type
_entity.pdbx_description
1 polymer ?
#
loop_
_entity_poly.entity_id
_entity_poly.type
_entity_poly.pdbx_seq_one_letter_code
_entity_poly.pdbx_strand_id
1 'polypeptide(L)'
;QDFYILAIGLVVSVVFVVLFTVIFGRIFCGWFCPQTIFMEMLFRRIEYWIDGDWTHQKKLAAQPWNAEKIRKRTLKHVIFFVISFLVANTFLAYIIGAEQLWEIQTADPRNHIGGLIALIIFTFVFYGVFMFLREQVCTTICPYGRLQGVLLDKNSIVITYDHVRGEERGKFRKNEIRKEAGKGDCIDCGHCVDVCPTGIDIRNGTQLECINCTACIDACDHMMEAVNLPKGLIRYDSENGIQTGVKFRWTPRVIGYTVVLTILFGVLVTLVATRTDFSAKMLRQRGSTYQELPDGRISNIYELNLTNKTKNAYPLRLELIDTKGEIELALQEAVLEPEKHLKSPVIVKMNPEDIKKGRNFVYVGVYAGDKLVTKVKTTFVGPIL
;
A
#
# COMPACT_ATOMS: atom_id res chain seq x y z
N GLN A 1 10.61 9.72 13.20
CA GLN A 1 10.54 9.47 14.66
C GLN A 1 9.27 8.73 15.09
N ASP A 2 8.24 8.71 14.25
CA ASP A 2 7.02 7.92 14.47
C ASP A 2 7.08 6.57 13.74
N PHE A 3 8.29 6.01 13.60
CA PHE A 3 8.56 4.76 12.89
C PHE A 3 7.70 3.58 13.42
N TYR A 4 7.45 3.56 14.72
CA TYR A 4 6.61 2.53 15.33
C TYR A 4 5.15 2.61 14.86
N ILE A 5 4.61 3.81 14.63
CA ILE A 5 3.25 4.00 14.08
C ILE A 5 3.20 3.50 12.64
N LEU A 6 4.22 3.85 11.83
CA LEU A 6 4.35 3.34 10.47
C LEU A 6 4.46 1.81 10.44
N ALA A 7 5.32 1.24 11.31
CA ALA A 7 5.51 -0.20 11.40
C ALA A 7 4.21 -0.94 11.76
N ILE A 8 3.49 -0.46 12.78
CA ILE A 8 2.19 -1.05 13.17
C ILE A 8 1.16 -0.84 12.07
N GLY A 9 1.10 0.33 11.44
CA GLY A 9 0.22 0.60 10.30
C GLY A 9 0.47 -0.37 9.13
N LEU A 10 1.72 -0.69 8.86
CA LEU A 10 2.09 -1.66 7.84
C LEU A 10 1.65 -3.09 8.24
N VAL A 11 1.85 -3.49 9.48
CA VAL A 11 1.39 -4.80 10.00
C VAL A 11 -0.14 -4.89 9.92
N VAL A 12 -0.88 -3.85 10.34
CA VAL A 12 -2.34 -3.78 10.23
C VAL A 12 -2.78 -3.95 8.78
N SER A 13 -2.13 -3.27 7.85
CA SER A 13 -2.43 -3.37 6.41
C SER A 13 -2.22 -4.80 5.88
N VAL A 14 -1.12 -5.46 6.27
CA VAL A 14 -0.84 -6.85 5.87
C VAL A 14 -1.90 -7.79 6.42
N VAL A 15 -2.23 -7.69 7.72
CA VAL A 15 -3.26 -8.54 8.36
C VAL A 15 -4.64 -8.30 7.72
N PHE A 16 -4.97 -7.04 7.41
CA PHE A 16 -6.21 -6.70 6.69
C PHE A 16 -6.26 -7.39 5.32
N VAL A 17 -5.18 -7.30 4.53
CA VAL A 17 -5.12 -7.94 3.20
C VAL A 17 -5.22 -9.47 3.31
N VAL A 18 -4.60 -10.08 4.31
CA VAL A 18 -4.71 -11.53 4.58
C VAL A 18 -6.15 -11.91 4.91
N LEU A 19 -6.80 -11.20 5.84
CA LEU A 19 -8.20 -11.45 6.21
C LEU A 19 -9.13 -11.28 5.00
N PHE A 20 -8.94 -10.19 4.26
CA PHE A 20 -9.72 -9.90 3.07
C PHE A 20 -9.58 -11.01 2.02
N THR A 21 -8.36 -11.54 1.85
CA THR A 21 -8.09 -12.66 0.92
C THR A 21 -8.75 -13.96 1.38
N VAL A 22 -8.72 -14.26 2.66
CA VAL A 22 -9.37 -15.48 3.21
C VAL A 22 -10.87 -15.46 2.97
N ILE A 23 -11.51 -14.30 3.09
CA ILE A 23 -12.98 -14.15 2.92
C ILE A 23 -13.36 -14.04 1.44
N PHE A 24 -12.74 -13.09 0.74
CA PHE A 24 -13.13 -12.67 -0.59
C PHE A 24 -12.18 -13.16 -1.70
N GLY A 25 -11.29 -14.07 -1.38
CA GLY A 25 -10.34 -14.60 -2.35
C GLY A 25 -9.46 -13.52 -2.96
N ARG A 26 -9.41 -13.48 -4.29
CA ARG A 26 -8.54 -12.58 -5.04
C ARG A 26 -9.20 -11.27 -5.49
N ILE A 27 -10.29 -10.85 -4.85
CA ILE A 27 -10.96 -9.58 -5.22
C ILE A 27 -9.99 -8.40 -5.13
N PHE A 28 -9.08 -8.40 -4.14
CA PHE A 28 -8.04 -7.37 -4.04
C PHE A 28 -7.19 -7.30 -5.31
N CYS A 29 -6.76 -8.45 -5.85
CA CYS A 29 -5.97 -8.50 -7.09
C CYS A 29 -6.77 -8.01 -8.30
N GLY A 30 -8.06 -8.36 -8.40
CA GLY A 30 -8.89 -7.98 -9.54
C GLY A 30 -9.31 -6.51 -9.56
N TRP A 31 -9.53 -5.89 -8.38
CA TRP A 31 -10.22 -4.61 -8.29
C TRP A 31 -9.45 -3.49 -7.59
N PHE A 32 -8.47 -3.80 -6.75
CA PHE A 32 -7.70 -2.82 -5.98
C PHE A 32 -6.22 -2.74 -6.38
N CYS A 33 -5.68 -3.83 -6.96
CA CYS A 33 -4.27 -3.87 -7.34
C CYS A 33 -4.01 -2.93 -8.53
N PRO A 34 -3.07 -1.97 -8.42
CA PRO A 34 -2.76 -1.07 -9.52
C PRO A 34 -2.37 -1.79 -10.82
N GLN A 35 -1.63 -2.90 -10.72
CA GLN A 35 -1.23 -3.70 -11.89
C GLN A 35 -2.46 -4.17 -12.69
N THR A 36 -3.45 -4.76 -12.02
CA THR A 36 -4.65 -5.27 -12.68
C THR A 36 -5.55 -4.14 -13.16
N ILE A 37 -5.69 -3.05 -12.38
CA ILE A 37 -6.45 -1.87 -12.79
C ILE A 37 -5.88 -1.29 -14.09
N PHE A 38 -4.58 -1.06 -14.16
CA PHE A 38 -3.97 -0.57 -15.40
C PHE A 38 -4.16 -1.56 -16.55
N MET A 39 -3.90 -2.86 -16.30
CA MET A 39 -4.02 -3.88 -17.36
C MET A 39 -5.44 -4.02 -17.89
N GLU A 40 -6.44 -4.22 -17.01
CA GLU A 40 -7.80 -4.56 -17.42
C GLU A 40 -8.65 -3.31 -17.75
N MET A 41 -8.53 -2.24 -16.96
CA MET A 41 -9.37 -1.07 -17.14
C MET A 41 -8.81 -0.04 -18.12
N LEU A 42 -7.49 -0.01 -18.34
CA LEU A 42 -6.86 0.95 -19.24
C LEU A 42 -6.33 0.25 -20.50
N PHE A 43 -5.29 -0.57 -20.38
CA PHE A 43 -4.61 -1.13 -21.54
C PHE A 43 -5.49 -2.10 -22.34
N ARG A 44 -6.26 -2.96 -21.69
CA ARG A 44 -7.18 -3.88 -22.38
C ARG A 44 -8.33 -3.14 -23.07
N ARG A 45 -8.84 -2.06 -22.51
CA ARG A 45 -9.85 -1.21 -23.17
C ARG A 45 -9.33 -0.59 -24.44
N ILE A 46 -8.08 -0.09 -24.43
CA ILE A 46 -7.41 0.45 -25.61
C ILE A 46 -7.18 -0.65 -26.65
N GLU A 47 -6.79 -1.84 -26.20
CA GLU A 47 -6.62 -3.00 -27.07
C GLU A 47 -7.93 -3.39 -27.77
N TYR A 48 -9.05 -3.43 -27.05
CA TYR A 48 -10.36 -3.68 -27.64
C TYR A 48 -10.77 -2.56 -28.63
N TRP A 49 -10.41 -1.35 -28.36
CA TRP A 49 -10.68 -0.24 -29.27
C TRP A 49 -9.89 -0.33 -30.60
N ILE A 50 -8.64 -0.81 -30.55
CA ILE A 50 -7.75 -0.89 -31.73
C ILE A 50 -7.97 -2.21 -32.48
N ASP A 51 -7.88 -3.33 -31.77
CA ASP A 51 -7.86 -4.69 -32.31
C ASP A 51 -9.27 -5.34 -32.40
N GLY A 52 -10.25 -4.75 -31.67
CA GLY A 52 -11.60 -5.31 -31.54
C GLY A 52 -11.72 -6.29 -30.37
N ASP A 53 -12.85 -6.99 -30.30
CA ASP A 53 -13.11 -8.03 -29.30
C ASP A 53 -12.19 -9.25 -29.49
N TRP A 54 -12.26 -10.22 -28.57
CA TRP A 54 -11.42 -11.41 -28.59
C TRP A 54 -11.51 -12.19 -29.91
N THR A 55 -12.68 -12.22 -30.59
CA THR A 55 -12.86 -12.90 -31.86
C THR A 55 -12.08 -12.22 -32.99
N HIS A 56 -12.11 -10.89 -33.01
CA HIS A 56 -11.35 -10.09 -33.96
C HIS A 56 -9.85 -10.15 -33.70
N GLN A 57 -9.43 -10.14 -32.44
CA GLN A 57 -8.02 -10.28 -32.05
C GLN A 57 -7.46 -11.63 -32.48
N LYS A 58 -8.22 -12.74 -32.30
CA LYS A 58 -7.82 -14.09 -32.74
C LYS A 58 -7.68 -14.16 -34.28
N LYS A 59 -8.63 -13.55 -35.04
CA LYS A 59 -8.56 -13.44 -36.48
C LYS A 59 -7.36 -12.61 -36.93
N LEU A 60 -7.12 -11.44 -36.30
CA LEU A 60 -6.01 -10.57 -36.61
C LEU A 60 -4.65 -11.24 -36.32
N ALA A 61 -4.57 -12.04 -35.25
CA ALA A 61 -3.36 -12.82 -34.94
C ALA A 61 -3.05 -13.86 -36.00
N ALA A 62 -4.07 -14.57 -36.52
CA ALA A 62 -3.93 -15.61 -37.53
C ALA A 62 -3.66 -15.08 -38.94
N GLN A 63 -3.99 -13.81 -39.24
CA GLN A 63 -3.76 -13.20 -40.56
C GLN A 63 -2.26 -13.05 -40.86
N PRO A 64 -1.86 -13.16 -42.15
CA PRO A 64 -0.50 -12.77 -42.58
C PRO A 64 -0.26 -11.28 -42.31
N TRP A 65 1.01 -10.86 -42.34
CA TRP A 65 1.39 -9.46 -42.19
C TRP A 65 0.89 -8.64 -43.39
N ASN A 66 -0.19 -7.91 -43.18
CA ASN A 66 -0.78 -6.98 -44.14
C ASN A 66 -0.76 -5.54 -43.57
N ALA A 67 -1.07 -4.57 -44.41
CA ALA A 67 -1.05 -3.15 -44.02
C ALA A 67 -1.97 -2.83 -42.84
N GLU A 68 -3.12 -3.50 -42.74
CA GLU A 68 -4.04 -3.35 -41.61
C GLU A 68 -3.43 -3.85 -40.30
N LYS A 69 -2.83 -5.05 -40.31
CA LYS A 69 -2.17 -5.63 -39.14
C LYS A 69 -1.00 -4.77 -38.68
N ILE A 70 -0.17 -4.30 -39.61
CA ILE A 70 0.97 -3.41 -39.30
C ILE A 70 0.45 -2.12 -38.65
N ARG A 71 -0.53 -1.44 -39.27
CA ARG A 71 -1.10 -0.21 -38.74
C ARG A 71 -1.65 -0.39 -37.32
N LYS A 72 -2.46 -1.41 -37.07
CA LYS A 72 -3.05 -1.68 -35.77
C LYS A 72 -1.98 -1.98 -34.72
N ARG A 73 -0.99 -2.82 -35.05
CA ARG A 73 0.10 -3.14 -34.15
C ARG A 73 0.97 -1.93 -33.83
N THR A 74 1.35 -1.14 -34.84
CA THR A 74 2.13 0.10 -34.63
C THR A 74 1.36 1.08 -33.75
N LEU A 75 0.08 1.32 -34.04
CA LEU A 75 -0.75 2.23 -33.25
C LEU A 75 -0.83 1.76 -31.77
N LYS A 76 -1.01 0.46 -31.55
CA LYS A 76 -1.03 -0.13 -30.22
C LYS A 76 0.29 0.10 -29.46
N HIS A 77 1.44 -0.19 -30.11
CA HIS A 77 2.76 0.03 -29.52
C HIS A 77 2.99 1.51 -29.16
N VAL A 78 2.62 2.43 -30.04
CA VAL A 78 2.79 3.88 -29.80
C VAL A 78 1.93 4.32 -28.61
N ILE A 79 0.64 3.97 -28.59
CA ILE A 79 -0.26 4.37 -27.49
C ILE A 79 0.20 3.76 -26.16
N PHE A 80 0.57 2.47 -26.16
CA PHE A 80 1.05 1.81 -24.94
C PHE A 80 2.33 2.42 -24.41
N PHE A 81 3.26 2.79 -25.31
CA PHE A 81 4.49 3.48 -24.94
C PHE A 81 4.23 4.86 -24.34
N VAL A 82 3.37 5.66 -24.96
CA VAL A 82 3.02 7.01 -24.46
C VAL A 82 2.38 6.92 -23.06
N ILE A 83 1.44 6.00 -22.87
CA ILE A 83 0.79 5.82 -21.56
C ILE A 83 1.79 5.31 -20.52
N SER A 84 2.66 4.36 -20.90
CA SER A 84 3.70 3.84 -19.99
C SER A 84 4.69 4.95 -19.61
N PHE A 85 5.02 5.85 -20.53
CA PHE A 85 5.82 7.03 -20.24
C PHE A 85 5.14 7.96 -19.25
N LEU A 86 3.84 8.24 -19.40
CA LEU A 86 3.08 9.06 -18.45
C LEU A 86 3.00 8.41 -17.06
N VAL A 87 2.75 7.10 -16.99
CA VAL A 87 2.71 6.35 -15.74
C VAL A 87 4.07 6.38 -15.05
N ALA A 88 5.16 6.14 -15.80
CA ALA A 88 6.52 6.18 -15.28
C ALA A 88 6.89 7.55 -14.73
N ASN A 89 6.54 8.63 -15.44
CA ASN A 89 6.75 10.01 -14.99
C ASN A 89 5.99 10.32 -13.72
N THR A 90 4.70 9.95 -13.65
CA THR A 90 3.89 10.16 -12.46
C THR A 90 4.51 9.44 -11.26
N PHE A 91 4.94 8.20 -11.44
CA PHE A 91 5.55 7.41 -10.37
C PHE A 91 6.89 8.02 -9.91
N LEU A 92 7.76 8.44 -10.84
CA LEU A 92 9.01 9.11 -10.51
C LEU A 92 8.80 10.46 -9.82
N ALA A 93 7.77 11.22 -10.23
CA ALA A 93 7.41 12.48 -9.56
C ALA A 93 7.06 12.28 -8.08
N TYR A 94 6.46 11.14 -7.71
CA TYR A 94 6.21 10.80 -6.31
C TYR A 94 7.48 10.49 -5.52
N ILE A 95 8.51 9.94 -6.17
CA ILE A 95 9.76 9.53 -5.50
C ILE A 95 10.72 10.70 -5.34
N ILE A 96 10.97 11.45 -6.41
CA ILE A 96 12.00 12.51 -6.45
C ILE A 96 11.43 13.93 -6.36
N GLY A 97 10.11 14.09 -6.47
CA GLY A 97 9.45 15.40 -6.55
C GLY A 97 9.23 15.86 -8.00
N ALA A 98 8.10 16.55 -8.23
CA ALA A 98 7.71 17.00 -9.56
C ALA A 98 8.66 18.07 -10.13
N GLU A 99 9.17 18.95 -9.26
CA GLU A 99 10.10 20.03 -9.65
C GLU A 99 11.44 19.46 -10.14
N GLN A 100 12.01 18.50 -9.39
CA GLN A 100 13.26 17.86 -9.80
C GLN A 100 13.09 17.02 -11.07
N LEU A 101 11.96 16.33 -11.22
CA LEU A 101 11.68 15.57 -12.44
C LEU A 101 11.57 16.49 -13.66
N TRP A 102 10.92 17.63 -13.49
CA TRP A 102 10.80 18.64 -14.55
C TRP A 102 12.16 19.21 -14.94
N GLU A 103 13.02 19.50 -13.96
CA GLU A 103 14.39 19.95 -14.20
C GLU A 103 15.21 18.91 -14.96
N ILE A 104 15.13 17.62 -14.58
CA ILE A 104 15.82 16.52 -15.29
C ILE A 104 15.39 16.44 -16.76
N GLN A 105 14.12 16.73 -17.06
CA GLN A 105 13.59 16.62 -18.43
C GLN A 105 13.86 17.85 -19.31
N THR A 106 13.97 19.03 -18.70
CA THR A 106 14.08 20.30 -19.45
C THR A 106 15.47 20.91 -19.43
N ALA A 107 16.32 20.56 -18.45
CA ALA A 107 17.71 21.03 -18.36
C ALA A 107 18.64 20.34 -19.38
N ASP A 108 19.87 20.84 -19.48
CA ASP A 108 20.89 20.21 -20.34
C ASP A 108 21.09 18.74 -19.93
N PRO A 109 20.92 17.78 -20.86
CA PRO A 109 21.09 16.35 -20.60
C PRO A 109 22.42 15.98 -19.93
N ARG A 110 23.47 16.77 -20.14
CA ARG A 110 24.81 16.53 -19.55
C ARG A 110 24.83 16.71 -18.05
N ASN A 111 23.96 17.57 -17.51
CA ASN A 111 23.90 17.83 -16.07
C ASN A 111 23.13 16.75 -15.30
N HIS A 112 22.21 16.03 -15.96
CA HIS A 112 21.29 15.08 -15.34
C HIS A 112 21.26 13.71 -16.03
N ILE A 113 22.40 13.26 -16.60
CA ILE A 113 22.50 11.99 -17.34
C ILE A 113 21.92 10.81 -16.55
N GLY A 114 22.25 10.69 -15.27
CA GLY A 114 21.74 9.62 -14.42
C GLY A 114 20.22 9.62 -14.26
N GLY A 115 19.62 10.80 -14.11
CA GLY A 115 18.16 10.96 -14.02
C GLY A 115 17.44 10.61 -15.33
N LEU A 116 18.02 11.02 -16.48
CA LEU A 116 17.47 10.69 -17.81
C LEU A 116 17.56 9.19 -18.09
N ILE A 117 18.69 8.54 -17.78
CA ILE A 117 18.83 7.09 -17.93
C ILE A 117 17.81 6.36 -17.05
N ALA A 118 17.65 6.78 -15.81
CA ALA A 118 16.65 6.21 -14.90
C ALA A 118 15.22 6.35 -15.47
N LEU A 119 14.85 7.52 -15.97
CA LEU A 119 13.55 7.77 -16.58
C LEU A 119 13.31 6.86 -17.80
N ILE A 120 14.30 6.72 -18.67
CA ILE A 120 14.22 5.86 -19.86
C ILE A 120 14.05 4.40 -19.44
N ILE A 121 14.89 3.90 -18.53
CA ILE A 121 14.79 2.52 -18.03
C ILE A 121 13.43 2.27 -17.41
N PHE A 122 12.96 3.20 -16.57
CA PHE A 122 11.66 3.09 -15.91
C PHE A 122 10.51 3.03 -16.91
N THR A 123 10.54 3.88 -17.94
CA THR A 123 9.55 3.87 -19.02
C THR A 123 9.54 2.55 -19.76
N PHE A 124 10.70 2.01 -20.12
CA PHE A 124 10.79 0.72 -20.81
C PHE A 124 10.38 -0.46 -19.95
N VAL A 125 10.64 -0.41 -18.64
CA VAL A 125 10.16 -1.42 -17.69
C VAL A 125 8.63 -1.42 -17.65
N PHE A 126 7.97 -0.26 -17.46
CA PHE A 126 6.51 -0.17 -17.49
C PHE A 126 5.94 -0.63 -18.82
N TYR A 127 6.51 -0.16 -19.93
CA TYR A 127 6.10 -0.57 -21.27
C TYR A 127 6.24 -2.09 -21.46
N GLY A 128 7.34 -2.69 -21.03
CA GLY A 128 7.58 -4.13 -21.08
C GLY A 128 6.58 -4.93 -20.24
N VAL A 129 6.28 -4.42 -19.04
CA VAL A 129 5.27 -5.03 -18.15
C VAL A 129 3.88 -5.02 -18.82
N PHE A 130 3.43 -3.89 -19.31
CA PHE A 130 2.07 -3.76 -19.83
C PHE A 130 1.90 -4.33 -21.25
N MET A 131 2.95 -4.37 -22.05
CA MET A 131 2.89 -4.89 -23.41
C MET A 131 3.15 -6.39 -23.51
N PHE A 132 4.13 -6.92 -22.76
CA PHE A 132 4.61 -8.29 -22.92
C PHE A 132 4.35 -9.19 -21.72
N LEU A 133 4.67 -8.74 -20.50
CA LEU A 133 4.53 -9.58 -19.30
C LEU A 133 3.09 -9.69 -18.83
N ARG A 134 2.34 -8.61 -18.90
CA ARG A 134 0.90 -8.57 -18.64
C ARG A 134 0.50 -9.33 -17.35
N GLU A 135 -0.41 -10.29 -17.46
CA GLU A 135 -0.92 -11.12 -16.37
C GLU A 135 0.14 -12.08 -15.78
N GLN A 136 1.23 -12.33 -16.50
CA GLN A 136 2.35 -13.13 -15.99
C GLN A 136 3.01 -12.51 -14.77
N VAL A 137 2.98 -11.17 -14.66
CA VAL A 137 3.44 -10.48 -13.44
C VAL A 137 2.66 -10.97 -12.22
N CYS A 138 1.34 -11.13 -12.34
CA CYS A 138 0.47 -11.55 -11.24
C CYS A 138 0.63 -13.03 -10.89
N THR A 139 0.84 -13.88 -11.90
CA THR A 139 0.90 -15.35 -11.71
C THR A 139 2.30 -15.86 -11.38
N THR A 140 3.35 -15.20 -11.90
CA THR A 140 4.72 -15.70 -11.82
C THR A 140 5.62 -14.87 -10.92
N ILE A 141 5.59 -13.54 -11.06
CA ILE A 141 6.54 -12.61 -10.42
C ILE A 141 6.02 -12.17 -9.05
N CYS A 142 4.71 -11.88 -8.91
CA CYS A 142 4.15 -11.32 -7.69
C CYS A 142 4.14 -12.36 -6.54
N PRO A 143 4.89 -12.14 -5.45
CA PRO A 143 4.92 -13.09 -4.33
C PRO A 143 3.55 -13.18 -3.64
N TYR A 144 2.79 -12.08 -3.60
CA TYR A 144 1.45 -12.06 -3.04
C TYR A 144 0.47 -12.92 -3.86
N GLY A 145 0.56 -12.90 -5.19
CA GLY A 145 -0.26 -13.75 -6.06
C GLY A 145 -0.10 -15.25 -5.75
N ARG A 146 1.11 -15.69 -5.38
CA ARG A 146 1.39 -17.06 -4.95
C ARG A 146 0.92 -17.35 -3.53
N LEU A 147 1.17 -16.43 -2.60
CA LEU A 147 0.75 -16.56 -1.20
C LEU A 147 -0.78 -16.71 -1.06
N GLN A 148 -1.54 -16.02 -1.90
CA GLN A 148 -2.99 -16.10 -1.90
C GLN A 148 -3.51 -17.53 -2.09
N GLY A 149 -2.87 -18.33 -2.94
CA GLY A 149 -3.27 -19.72 -3.17
C GLY A 149 -3.27 -20.57 -1.90
N VAL A 150 -2.36 -20.28 -0.97
CA VAL A 150 -2.29 -20.97 0.33
C VAL A 150 -3.35 -20.46 1.31
N LEU A 151 -3.80 -19.22 1.12
CA LEU A 151 -4.81 -18.59 1.99
C LEU A 151 -6.24 -18.99 1.64
N LEU A 152 -6.51 -19.38 0.39
CA LEU A 152 -7.84 -19.78 -0.07
C LEU A 152 -8.26 -21.12 0.52
N ASP A 153 -9.54 -21.24 0.83
CA ASP A 153 -10.20 -22.47 1.23
C ASP A 153 -11.57 -22.62 0.51
N LYS A 154 -12.25 -23.75 0.73
CA LYS A 154 -13.56 -24.02 0.13
C LYS A 154 -14.68 -23.07 0.55
N ASN A 155 -14.46 -22.24 1.57
CA ASN A 155 -15.40 -21.23 2.05
C ASN A 155 -15.06 -19.83 1.53
N SER A 156 -13.89 -19.64 0.91
CA SER A 156 -13.49 -18.35 0.32
C SER A 156 -14.35 -18.03 -0.88
N ILE A 157 -14.85 -16.79 -0.94
CA ILE A 157 -15.68 -16.30 -2.06
C ILE A 157 -14.75 -15.97 -3.22
N VAL A 158 -14.88 -16.73 -4.31
CA VAL A 158 -14.11 -16.56 -5.54
C VAL A 158 -15.02 -16.61 -6.76
N ILE A 159 -14.50 -16.34 -7.93
CA ILE A 159 -15.25 -16.62 -9.16
C ILE A 159 -15.32 -18.14 -9.31
N THR A 160 -16.53 -18.68 -9.30
CA THR A 160 -16.76 -20.11 -9.31
C THR A 160 -17.84 -20.47 -10.33
N TYR A 161 -17.65 -21.60 -11.01
CA TYR A 161 -18.64 -22.21 -11.88
C TYR A 161 -19.60 -23.05 -11.04
N ASP A 162 -20.89 -22.85 -11.21
CA ASP A 162 -21.93 -23.66 -10.57
C ASP A 162 -22.04 -25.02 -11.26
N HIS A 163 -21.24 -25.98 -10.77
CA HIS A 163 -21.23 -27.33 -11.31
C HIS A 163 -22.52 -28.11 -10.98
N VAL A 164 -23.22 -27.78 -9.90
CA VAL A 164 -24.48 -28.43 -9.53
C VAL A 164 -25.57 -28.13 -10.57
N ARG A 165 -25.60 -26.88 -11.05
CA ARG A 165 -26.53 -26.42 -12.07
C ARG A 165 -26.04 -26.69 -13.50
N GLY A 166 -24.72 -26.65 -13.73
CA GLY A 166 -24.11 -26.63 -15.05
C GLY A 166 -23.77 -27.98 -15.63
N GLU A 167 -23.55 -29.01 -14.81
CA GLU A 167 -23.24 -30.37 -15.26
C GLU A 167 -24.56 -31.18 -15.45
N GLU A 168 -24.65 -32.17 -16.40
CA GLU A 168 -23.64 -32.50 -17.40
C GLU A 168 -23.62 -31.47 -18.54
N ARG A 169 -22.40 -31.07 -18.96
CA ARG A 169 -22.24 -30.12 -20.07
C ARG A 169 -22.68 -30.72 -21.39
N GLY A 170 -23.29 -29.93 -22.22
CA GLY A 170 -23.67 -30.41 -23.55
C GLY A 170 -24.07 -29.29 -24.50
N LYS A 171 -23.74 -29.43 -25.77
CA LYS A 171 -24.05 -28.43 -26.80
C LYS A 171 -25.53 -28.10 -26.83
N PHE A 172 -25.82 -26.82 -27.04
CA PHE A 172 -27.20 -26.36 -27.18
C PHE A 172 -27.83 -26.91 -28.45
N ARG A 173 -29.06 -27.47 -28.32
CA ARG A 173 -29.90 -27.87 -29.45
C ARG A 173 -31.24 -27.15 -29.34
N LYS A 174 -31.71 -26.59 -30.46
CA LYS A 174 -32.99 -25.91 -30.52
C LYS A 174 -34.10 -26.96 -30.30
N ASN A 175 -35.07 -26.69 -29.44
CA ASN A 175 -36.18 -27.58 -29.06
C ASN A 175 -35.81 -28.77 -28.14
N GLU A 176 -34.64 -28.80 -27.52
CA GLU A 176 -34.29 -29.80 -26.52
C GLU A 176 -34.61 -29.29 -25.12
N ILE A 177 -35.38 -30.05 -24.34
CA ILE A 177 -35.60 -29.79 -22.91
C ILE A 177 -34.41 -30.38 -22.18
N ARG A 178 -33.42 -29.53 -21.79
CA ARG A 178 -32.13 -29.95 -21.28
C ARG A 178 -32.22 -30.84 -20.03
N LYS A 179 -33.19 -30.58 -19.14
CA LYS A 179 -33.40 -31.40 -17.94
C LYS A 179 -33.84 -32.82 -18.25
N GLU A 180 -34.69 -33.01 -19.27
CA GLU A 180 -35.13 -34.33 -19.70
C GLU A 180 -34.03 -35.09 -20.41
N ALA A 181 -33.11 -34.37 -21.09
CA ALA A 181 -31.93 -34.92 -21.74
C ALA A 181 -30.75 -35.18 -20.76
N GLY A 182 -30.94 -34.99 -19.44
CA GLY A 182 -29.91 -35.17 -18.45
C GLY A 182 -28.74 -34.15 -18.52
N LYS A 183 -29.00 -32.99 -19.15
CA LYS A 183 -28.00 -31.93 -19.34
C LYS A 183 -28.23 -30.77 -18.39
N GLY A 184 -27.14 -30.27 -17.84
CA GLY A 184 -27.14 -29.04 -17.08
C GLY A 184 -27.23 -27.78 -17.96
N ASP A 185 -27.17 -26.59 -17.34
CA ASP A 185 -27.34 -25.32 -18.06
C ASP A 185 -26.08 -24.93 -18.88
N CYS A 186 -24.92 -25.56 -18.66
CA CYS A 186 -23.71 -25.26 -19.43
C CYS A 186 -23.82 -25.82 -20.86
N ILE A 187 -23.83 -24.92 -21.86
CA ILE A 187 -23.94 -25.27 -23.28
C ILE A 187 -22.60 -25.61 -23.94
N ASP A 188 -21.52 -25.68 -23.16
CA ASP A 188 -20.16 -26.01 -23.61
C ASP A 188 -19.67 -25.14 -24.79
N CYS A 189 -19.95 -23.83 -24.73
CA CYS A 189 -19.57 -22.88 -25.79
C CYS A 189 -18.06 -22.45 -25.73
N GLY A 190 -17.39 -22.64 -24.59
CA GLY A 190 -15.98 -22.28 -24.40
C GLY A 190 -15.68 -20.77 -24.23
N HIS A 191 -16.68 -19.88 -24.33
CA HIS A 191 -16.46 -18.43 -24.26
C HIS A 191 -15.80 -17.99 -22.95
N CYS A 192 -16.11 -18.61 -21.81
CA CYS A 192 -15.46 -18.33 -20.53
C CYS A 192 -13.95 -18.58 -20.55
N VAL A 193 -13.48 -19.54 -21.35
CA VAL A 193 -12.05 -19.83 -21.54
C VAL A 193 -11.42 -18.85 -22.52
N ASP A 194 -12.11 -18.56 -23.61
CA ASP A 194 -11.61 -17.70 -24.69
C ASP A 194 -11.41 -16.23 -24.23
N VAL A 195 -12.26 -15.72 -23.32
CA VAL A 195 -12.13 -14.36 -22.78
C VAL A 195 -11.17 -14.28 -21.59
N CYS A 196 -10.73 -15.41 -21.05
CA CYS A 196 -9.88 -15.42 -19.86
C CYS A 196 -8.48 -14.90 -20.19
N PRO A 197 -8.00 -13.82 -19.53
CA PRO A 197 -6.68 -13.25 -19.78
C PRO A 197 -5.54 -14.22 -19.43
N THR A 198 -5.75 -15.08 -18.45
CA THR A 198 -4.77 -16.08 -18.01
C THR A 198 -4.96 -17.42 -18.71
N GLY A 199 -5.98 -17.57 -19.56
CA GLY A 199 -6.24 -18.78 -20.36
C GLY A 199 -6.72 -19.99 -19.56
N ILE A 200 -7.25 -19.80 -18.35
CA ILE A 200 -7.77 -20.90 -17.52
C ILE A 200 -9.18 -21.30 -17.93
N ASP A 201 -9.53 -22.55 -17.68
CA ASP A 201 -10.91 -23.02 -17.74
C ASP A 201 -11.52 -23.01 -16.33
N ILE A 202 -12.32 -21.98 -16.05
CA ILE A 202 -12.97 -21.78 -14.74
C ILE A 202 -13.90 -22.95 -14.36
N ARG A 203 -14.35 -23.72 -15.31
CA ARG A 203 -15.24 -24.88 -15.11
C ARG A 203 -14.53 -26.05 -14.41
N ASN A 204 -13.20 -26.05 -14.41
CA ASN A 204 -12.38 -27.06 -13.71
C ASN A 204 -12.16 -26.71 -12.22
N GLY A 205 -12.92 -25.78 -11.67
CA GLY A 205 -12.83 -25.34 -10.28
C GLY A 205 -11.90 -24.15 -10.07
N THR A 206 -11.62 -23.84 -8.80
CA THR A 206 -10.76 -22.72 -8.40
C THR A 206 -9.31 -22.97 -8.79
N GLN A 207 -8.72 -22.05 -9.55
CA GLN A 207 -7.34 -22.13 -10.03
C GLN A 207 -6.51 -20.96 -9.53
N LEU A 208 -5.22 -21.21 -9.27
CA LEU A 208 -4.29 -20.21 -8.72
C LEU A 208 -4.01 -19.05 -9.70
N GLU A 209 -4.20 -19.27 -10.97
CA GLU A 209 -3.98 -18.29 -12.04
C GLU A 209 -5.15 -17.33 -12.21
N CYS A 210 -6.31 -17.61 -11.58
CA CYS A 210 -7.47 -16.71 -11.64
C CYS A 210 -7.19 -15.40 -10.95
N ILE A 211 -7.26 -14.28 -11.67
CA ILE A 211 -7.05 -12.92 -11.14
C ILE A 211 -8.35 -12.21 -10.74
N ASN A 212 -9.48 -12.91 -10.76
CA ASN A 212 -10.81 -12.36 -10.43
C ASN A 212 -11.23 -11.14 -11.28
N CYS A 213 -10.89 -11.12 -12.56
CA CYS A 213 -11.23 -10.02 -13.49
C CYS A 213 -12.69 -10.00 -13.97
N THR A 214 -13.50 -11.02 -13.65
CA THR A 214 -14.93 -11.19 -14.01
C THR A 214 -15.27 -11.40 -15.48
N ALA A 215 -14.36 -11.31 -16.42
CA ALA A 215 -14.62 -11.44 -17.85
C ALA A 215 -15.40 -12.72 -18.22
N CYS A 216 -15.16 -13.83 -17.52
CA CYS A 216 -15.87 -15.09 -17.72
C CYS A 216 -17.33 -15.04 -17.23
N ILE A 217 -17.66 -14.20 -16.23
CA ILE A 217 -19.03 -13.98 -15.76
C ILE A 217 -19.82 -13.30 -16.86
N ASP A 218 -19.31 -12.16 -17.36
CA ASP A 218 -19.98 -11.36 -18.40
C ASP A 218 -20.18 -12.18 -19.69
N ALA A 219 -19.14 -12.93 -20.11
CA ALA A 219 -19.23 -13.77 -21.30
C ALA A 219 -20.23 -14.91 -21.14
N CYS A 220 -20.30 -15.54 -19.97
CA CYS A 220 -21.26 -16.60 -19.69
C CYS A 220 -22.69 -16.04 -19.62
N ASP A 221 -22.89 -14.94 -18.93
CA ASP A 221 -24.21 -14.32 -18.79
C ASP A 221 -24.77 -13.87 -20.15
N HIS A 222 -23.94 -13.31 -21.03
CA HIS A 222 -24.29 -12.98 -22.38
C HIS A 222 -24.77 -14.22 -23.18
N MET A 223 -24.07 -15.34 -23.04
CA MET A 223 -24.45 -16.59 -23.68
C MET A 223 -25.74 -17.20 -23.11
N MET A 224 -25.90 -17.13 -21.76
CA MET A 224 -27.13 -17.60 -21.11
C MET A 224 -28.36 -16.81 -21.57
N GLU A 225 -28.22 -15.48 -21.72
CA GLU A 225 -29.28 -14.64 -22.29
C GLU A 225 -29.62 -15.05 -23.74
N ALA A 226 -28.61 -15.26 -24.58
CA ALA A 226 -28.80 -15.62 -25.98
C ALA A 226 -29.55 -16.96 -26.17
N VAL A 227 -29.48 -17.87 -25.19
CA VAL A 227 -30.18 -19.16 -25.21
C VAL A 227 -31.37 -19.21 -24.25
N ASN A 228 -31.83 -18.08 -23.70
CA ASN A 228 -32.92 -17.96 -22.73
C ASN A 228 -32.76 -18.84 -21.48
N LEU A 229 -31.55 -19.00 -20.98
CA LEU A 229 -31.28 -19.68 -19.73
C LEU A 229 -30.98 -18.64 -18.62
N PRO A 230 -31.21 -18.97 -17.33
CA PRO A 230 -30.95 -18.05 -16.23
C PRO A 230 -29.49 -17.72 -16.11
N LYS A 231 -29.15 -16.42 -15.85
CA LYS A 231 -27.81 -15.94 -15.58
C LYS A 231 -27.19 -16.53 -14.30
N GLY A 232 -25.90 -16.20 -14.06
CA GLY A 232 -25.20 -16.53 -12.83
C GLY A 232 -24.72 -17.99 -12.77
N LEU A 233 -24.49 -18.61 -13.92
CA LEU A 233 -23.85 -19.92 -13.99
C LEU A 233 -22.37 -19.85 -13.56
N ILE A 234 -21.72 -18.72 -13.85
CA ILE A 234 -20.42 -18.35 -13.26
C ILE A 234 -20.69 -17.11 -12.42
N ARG A 235 -20.33 -17.15 -11.14
CA ARG A 235 -20.60 -16.06 -10.19
C ARG A 235 -19.58 -16.02 -9.07
N TYR A 236 -19.61 -14.97 -8.26
CA TYR A 236 -18.92 -14.92 -6.97
C TYR A 236 -19.66 -15.81 -5.97
N ASP A 237 -19.04 -16.90 -5.60
CA ASP A 237 -19.54 -17.83 -4.58
C ASP A 237 -18.37 -18.63 -3.98
N SER A 238 -18.64 -19.39 -2.92
CA SER A 238 -17.70 -20.38 -2.41
C SER A 238 -18.06 -21.77 -2.93
N GLU A 239 -17.06 -22.67 -2.99
CA GLU A 239 -17.31 -24.06 -3.39
C GLU A 239 -18.35 -24.72 -2.49
N ASN A 240 -18.23 -24.52 -1.18
CA ASN A 240 -19.23 -24.98 -0.22
C ASN A 240 -20.59 -24.28 -0.38
N GLY A 241 -20.60 -23.01 -0.77
CA GLY A 241 -21.81 -22.23 -1.04
C GLY A 241 -22.61 -22.82 -2.18
N ILE A 242 -21.95 -23.24 -3.27
CA ILE A 242 -22.60 -23.89 -4.41
C ILE A 242 -23.18 -25.26 -4.02
N GLN A 243 -22.43 -26.05 -3.23
CA GLN A 243 -22.88 -27.38 -2.83
C GLN A 243 -24.02 -27.35 -1.81
N THR A 244 -23.97 -26.42 -0.85
CA THR A 244 -24.88 -26.39 0.32
C THR A 244 -25.96 -25.31 0.22
N GLY A 245 -25.86 -24.37 -0.71
CA GLY A 245 -26.74 -23.20 -0.83
C GLY A 245 -26.50 -22.11 0.23
N VAL A 246 -25.51 -22.24 1.09
CA VAL A 246 -25.19 -21.29 2.17
C VAL A 246 -24.14 -20.29 1.71
N LYS A 247 -24.53 -19.03 1.55
CA LYS A 247 -23.69 -17.99 0.95
C LYS A 247 -22.43 -17.60 1.73
N PHE A 248 -22.45 -17.57 3.06
CA PHE A 248 -21.31 -17.20 3.88
C PHE A 248 -21.35 -17.88 5.25
N ARG A 249 -20.20 -18.32 5.74
CA ARG A 249 -20.05 -18.90 7.08
C ARG A 249 -18.91 -18.25 7.83
N TRP A 250 -19.15 -17.87 9.07
CA TRP A 250 -18.12 -17.48 10.02
C TRP A 250 -17.31 -18.71 10.44
N THR A 251 -16.16 -18.90 9.82
CA THR A 251 -15.24 -19.96 10.20
C THR A 251 -14.36 -19.52 11.38
N PRO A 252 -13.87 -20.45 12.22
CA PRO A 252 -12.95 -20.10 13.31
C PRO A 252 -11.72 -19.32 12.83
N ARG A 253 -11.27 -19.59 11.62
CA ARG A 253 -10.15 -18.92 10.96
C ARG A 253 -10.48 -17.44 10.68
N VAL A 254 -11.63 -17.15 10.11
CA VAL A 254 -12.12 -15.78 9.85
C VAL A 254 -12.29 -15.01 11.15
N ILE A 255 -12.90 -15.64 12.17
CA ILE A 255 -13.07 -15.03 13.50
C ILE A 255 -11.69 -14.67 14.09
N GLY A 256 -10.74 -15.60 14.09
CA GLY A 256 -9.40 -15.39 14.63
C GLY A 256 -8.69 -14.20 13.97
N TYR A 257 -8.67 -14.12 12.64
CA TYR A 257 -8.06 -13.00 11.93
C TYR A 257 -8.80 -11.69 12.19
N THR A 258 -10.13 -11.69 12.28
CA THR A 258 -10.92 -10.50 12.60
C THR A 258 -10.59 -9.97 13.99
N VAL A 259 -10.48 -10.83 14.99
CA VAL A 259 -10.10 -10.45 16.36
C VAL A 259 -8.70 -9.82 16.38
N VAL A 260 -7.72 -10.48 15.77
CA VAL A 260 -6.35 -9.95 15.68
C VAL A 260 -6.32 -8.58 14.98
N LEU A 261 -7.03 -8.44 13.86
CA LEU A 261 -7.11 -7.17 13.14
C LEU A 261 -7.72 -6.07 13.99
N THR A 262 -8.81 -6.38 14.70
CA THR A 262 -9.51 -5.39 15.56
C THR A 262 -8.60 -4.91 16.70
N ILE A 263 -7.85 -5.82 17.34
CA ILE A 263 -6.89 -5.47 18.39
C ILE A 263 -5.77 -4.57 17.82
N LEU A 264 -5.16 -4.99 16.73
CA LEU A 264 -4.08 -4.22 16.10
C LEU A 264 -4.53 -2.85 15.62
N PHE A 265 -5.74 -2.77 15.05
CA PHE A 265 -6.33 -1.50 14.63
C PHE A 265 -6.63 -0.58 15.82
N GLY A 266 -7.14 -1.14 16.93
CA GLY A 266 -7.34 -0.41 18.18
C GLY A 266 -6.03 0.17 18.74
N VAL A 267 -4.95 -0.62 18.71
CA VAL A 267 -3.60 -0.15 19.10
C VAL A 267 -3.14 0.97 18.18
N LEU A 268 -3.30 0.82 16.87
CA LEU A 268 -2.91 1.84 15.89
C LEU A 268 -3.66 3.16 16.14
N VAL A 269 -4.98 3.10 16.30
CA VAL A 269 -5.81 4.28 16.59
C VAL A 269 -5.38 4.96 17.88
N THR A 270 -5.11 4.18 18.94
CA THR A 270 -4.62 4.71 20.21
C THR A 270 -3.27 5.42 20.05
N LEU A 271 -2.33 4.82 19.33
CA LEU A 271 -1.01 5.41 19.07
C LEU A 271 -1.09 6.69 18.24
N VAL A 272 -1.99 6.74 17.26
CA VAL A 272 -2.22 7.96 16.45
C VAL A 272 -2.89 9.04 17.31
N ALA A 273 -3.88 8.69 18.11
CA ALA A 273 -4.60 9.64 18.99
C ALA A 273 -3.72 10.19 20.12
N THR A 274 -2.77 9.39 20.62
CA THR A 274 -1.81 9.82 21.67
C THR A 274 -0.53 10.41 21.11
N ARG A 275 -0.43 10.61 19.80
CA ARG A 275 0.73 11.20 19.16
C ARG A 275 0.95 12.64 19.65
N THR A 276 2.18 12.94 20.06
CA THR A 276 2.57 14.29 20.46
C THR A 276 3.17 15.05 19.29
N ASP A 277 2.85 16.33 19.17
CA ASP A 277 3.34 17.21 18.10
C ASP A 277 4.84 17.53 18.22
N PHE A 278 5.36 17.38 19.42
CA PHE A 278 6.77 17.66 19.72
C PHE A 278 7.41 16.48 20.47
N SER A 279 8.67 16.26 20.23
CA SER A 279 9.47 15.30 21.00
C SER A 279 10.71 15.99 21.51
N ALA A 280 10.90 16.02 22.84
CA ALA A 280 12.08 16.57 23.45
C ALA A 280 12.80 15.51 24.28
N LYS A 281 14.11 15.47 24.15
CA LYS A 281 15.00 14.64 24.97
C LYS A 281 16.17 15.52 25.42
N MET A 282 16.45 15.49 26.69
CA MET A 282 17.59 16.20 27.29
C MET A 282 18.52 15.19 27.94
N LEU A 283 19.68 15.05 27.34
CA LEU A 283 20.70 14.10 27.79
C LEU A 283 21.88 14.86 28.35
N ARG A 284 22.37 14.44 29.49
CA ARG A 284 23.59 15.02 30.04
C ARG A 284 24.79 14.71 29.13
N GLN A 285 25.65 15.70 28.91
CA GLN A 285 26.86 15.53 28.11
C GLN A 285 27.77 14.47 28.74
N ARG A 286 28.23 13.53 27.94
CA ARG A 286 29.11 12.46 28.38
C ARG A 286 30.49 13.05 28.73
N GLY A 287 31.08 12.60 29.84
CA GLY A 287 32.44 13.02 30.25
C GLY A 287 32.47 14.24 31.17
N SER A 288 31.38 15.00 31.37
CA SER A 288 31.30 16.08 32.36
C SER A 288 30.45 15.64 33.56
N THR A 289 30.96 15.85 34.79
CA THR A 289 30.17 15.63 36.02
C THR A 289 29.38 16.89 36.36
N TYR A 290 30.04 17.88 36.89
CA TYR A 290 29.51 19.22 37.15
C TYR A 290 30.68 20.22 37.04
N GLN A 291 30.36 21.49 36.92
CA GLN A 291 31.33 22.59 36.96
C GLN A 291 30.91 23.60 38.04
N GLU A 292 31.87 24.03 38.85
CA GLU A 292 31.70 25.12 39.80
C GLU A 292 32.01 26.43 39.09
N LEU A 293 31.05 27.34 39.11
CA LEU A 293 31.16 28.66 38.51
C LEU A 293 31.84 29.62 39.48
N PRO A 294 32.47 30.71 39.00
CA PRO A 294 33.14 31.70 39.88
C PRO A 294 32.20 32.36 40.90
N ASP A 295 30.90 32.32 40.66
CA ASP A 295 29.85 32.82 41.57
C ASP A 295 29.38 31.80 42.62
N GLY A 296 30.05 30.64 42.69
CA GLY A 296 29.73 29.55 43.61
C GLY A 296 28.57 28.66 43.22
N ARG A 297 27.93 28.94 42.09
CA ARG A 297 26.84 28.09 41.56
C ARG A 297 27.41 26.84 40.88
N ILE A 298 26.59 25.79 40.82
CA ILE A 298 26.94 24.54 40.18
C ILE A 298 26.21 24.47 38.85
N SER A 299 26.95 24.13 37.79
CA SER A 299 26.38 23.97 36.44
C SER A 299 26.53 22.55 35.91
N ASN A 300 25.54 22.12 35.16
CA ASN A 300 25.56 20.88 34.37
C ASN A 300 25.23 21.20 32.90
N ILE A 301 25.98 20.56 32.00
CA ILE A 301 25.77 20.72 30.56
C ILE A 301 24.96 19.54 30.01
N TYR A 302 23.97 19.90 29.24
CA TYR A 302 23.07 18.94 28.58
C TYR A 302 23.03 19.16 27.08
N GLU A 303 22.72 18.13 26.33
CA GLU A 303 22.36 18.21 24.93
C GLU A 303 20.84 18.09 24.84
N LEU A 304 20.16 19.13 24.39
CA LEU A 304 18.74 19.15 24.07
C LEU A 304 18.57 18.68 22.64
N ASN A 305 17.82 17.62 22.48
CA ASN A 305 17.36 17.14 21.18
C ASN A 305 15.85 17.37 21.08
N LEU A 306 15.46 18.33 20.29
CA LEU A 306 14.07 18.73 20.11
C LEU A 306 13.63 18.50 18.65
N THR A 307 12.44 17.95 18.46
CA THR A 307 11.88 17.73 17.13
C THR A 307 10.50 18.36 17.05
N ASN A 308 10.34 19.24 16.09
CA ASN A 308 9.04 19.75 15.69
C ASN A 308 8.44 18.83 14.62
N LYS A 309 7.28 18.26 14.91
CA LYS A 309 6.54 17.40 13.96
C LYS A 309 5.40 18.14 13.26
N THR A 310 5.26 19.45 13.54
CA THR A 310 4.22 20.31 12.95
C THR A 310 4.75 21.04 11.71
N LYS A 311 3.83 21.61 10.95
CA LYS A 311 4.15 22.43 9.77
C LYS A 311 4.40 23.91 10.09
N ASN A 312 4.36 24.28 11.36
CA ASN A 312 4.53 25.68 11.79
C ASN A 312 5.85 25.87 12.53
N ALA A 313 6.45 27.05 12.41
CA ALA A 313 7.60 27.46 13.19
C ALA A 313 7.15 28.01 14.54
N TYR A 314 7.92 27.73 15.60
CA TYR A 314 7.62 28.20 16.94
C TYR A 314 8.88 28.76 17.61
N PRO A 315 8.79 29.92 18.32
CA PRO A 315 9.87 30.37 19.19
C PRO A 315 10.00 29.42 20.37
N LEU A 316 11.24 29.02 20.67
CA LEU A 316 11.56 28.08 21.73
C LEU A 316 11.89 28.83 23.03
N ARG A 317 11.21 28.47 24.13
CA ARG A 317 11.54 28.93 25.48
C ARG A 317 11.69 27.73 26.41
N LEU A 318 12.73 27.74 27.22
CA LEU A 318 12.97 26.71 28.23
C LEU A 318 12.85 27.32 29.62
N GLU A 319 12.17 26.62 30.51
CA GLU A 319 12.02 27.00 31.91
C GLU A 319 12.19 25.80 32.83
N LEU A 320 12.81 26.03 34.01
CA LEU A 320 12.82 25.02 35.05
C LEU A 320 11.48 24.98 35.77
N ILE A 321 10.93 23.77 35.87
CA ILE A 321 9.67 23.50 36.59
C ILE A 321 10.02 22.81 37.91
N ASP A 322 9.43 23.30 39.01
CA ASP A 322 9.60 22.73 40.38
C ASP A 322 11.03 22.79 40.96
N THR A 323 11.94 23.60 40.38
CA THR A 323 13.32 23.72 40.87
C THR A 323 13.79 25.15 40.70
N LYS A 324 14.41 25.70 41.74
CA LYS A 324 15.04 27.03 41.67
C LYS A 324 16.35 26.92 40.93
N GLY A 325 16.55 27.71 39.90
CA GLY A 325 17.77 27.72 39.09
C GLY A 325 17.57 28.49 37.80
N GLU A 326 18.65 28.60 37.04
CA GLU A 326 18.65 29.25 35.73
C GLU A 326 18.92 28.22 34.64
N ILE A 327 18.27 28.36 33.50
CA ILE A 327 18.51 27.56 32.32
C ILE A 327 18.90 28.47 31.16
N GLU A 328 20.05 28.21 30.58
CA GLU A 328 20.58 28.98 29.45
C GLU A 328 20.67 28.07 28.22
N LEU A 329 20.09 28.56 27.13
CA LEU A 329 20.24 27.96 25.82
C LEU A 329 21.43 28.64 25.12
N ALA A 330 22.31 27.87 24.51
CA ALA A 330 23.46 28.44 23.80
C ALA A 330 23.08 29.27 22.56
N LEU A 331 21.88 29.12 22.05
CA LEU A 331 21.32 29.89 20.95
C LEU A 331 20.42 31.00 21.51
N GLN A 332 20.76 32.24 21.27
CA GLN A 332 20.04 33.44 21.80
C GLN A 332 18.62 33.58 21.23
N GLU A 333 18.34 33.11 20.03
CA GLU A 333 16.99 33.06 19.43
C GLU A 333 16.79 31.71 18.74
N ALA A 334 16.33 30.73 19.50
CA ALA A 334 16.05 29.43 18.93
C ALA A 334 14.60 29.40 18.38
N VAL A 335 14.47 29.42 17.07
CA VAL A 335 13.22 29.14 16.39
C VAL A 335 13.23 27.67 15.96
N LEU A 336 12.21 26.95 16.38
CA LEU A 336 11.99 25.58 15.98
C LEU A 336 11.28 25.55 14.65
N GLU A 337 12.03 25.38 13.58
CA GLU A 337 11.49 25.33 12.22
C GLU A 337 10.57 24.11 12.00
N PRO A 338 9.64 24.20 11.03
CA PRO A 338 8.74 23.10 10.70
C PRO A 338 9.50 21.82 10.33
N GLU A 339 9.05 20.69 10.83
CA GLU A 339 9.55 19.35 10.52
C GLU A 339 11.06 19.13 10.73
N LYS A 340 11.72 20.06 11.47
CA LYS A 340 13.17 19.99 11.72
C LYS A 340 13.55 19.53 13.13
N HIS A 341 14.77 19.06 13.22
CA HIS A 341 15.43 18.71 14.48
C HIS A 341 16.35 19.83 14.91
N LEU A 342 16.22 20.24 16.16
CA LEU A 342 17.14 21.14 16.82
C LEU A 342 17.97 20.35 17.83
N LYS A 343 19.29 20.44 17.69
CA LYS A 343 20.25 20.02 18.70
C LYS A 343 20.97 21.24 19.24
N SER A 344 20.88 21.47 20.55
CA SER A 344 21.54 22.61 21.18
C SER A 344 22.07 22.21 22.55
N PRO A 345 23.25 22.66 22.92
CA PRO A 345 23.71 22.57 24.28
C PRO A 345 22.88 23.49 25.17
N VAL A 346 22.55 22.99 26.35
CA VAL A 346 21.78 23.69 27.39
C VAL A 346 22.57 23.60 28.71
N ILE A 347 22.72 24.72 29.37
CA ILE A 347 23.39 24.80 30.66
C ILE A 347 22.33 25.07 31.73
N VAL A 348 22.28 24.21 32.74
CA VAL A 348 21.44 24.40 33.93
C VAL A 348 22.34 24.79 35.09
N LYS A 349 22.03 25.93 35.74
CA LYS A 349 22.75 26.46 36.88
C LYS A 349 21.87 26.43 38.13
N MET A 350 22.38 25.92 39.23
CA MET A 350 21.69 25.84 40.52
C MET A 350 22.57 26.29 41.68
N ASN A 351 21.95 26.83 42.70
CA ASN A 351 22.67 27.15 43.94
C ASN A 351 22.96 25.88 44.73
N PRO A 352 24.13 25.80 45.42
CA PRO A 352 24.48 24.63 46.22
C PRO A 352 23.43 24.26 47.28
N GLU A 353 22.76 25.24 47.84
CA GLU A 353 21.71 25.09 48.87
C GLU A 353 20.48 24.35 48.38
N ASP A 354 20.16 24.47 47.10
CA ASP A 354 18.99 23.83 46.44
C ASP A 354 19.29 22.39 45.98
N ILE A 355 20.54 21.93 46.09
CA ILE A 355 21.00 20.63 45.62
C ILE A 355 20.99 19.62 46.78
N LYS A 356 20.17 18.59 46.72
CA LYS A 356 20.18 17.47 47.68
C LYS A 356 21.38 16.56 47.39
N LYS A 357 21.93 15.95 48.46
CA LYS A 357 23.06 15.01 48.33
C LYS A 357 22.69 13.89 47.33
N GLY A 358 23.56 13.73 46.33
CA GLY A 358 23.38 12.68 45.30
C GLY A 358 22.75 13.15 44.01
N ARG A 359 21.86 12.34 43.44
CA ARG A 359 21.18 12.63 42.17
C ARG A 359 19.88 13.42 42.38
N ASN A 360 19.83 14.62 41.84
CA ASN A 360 18.62 15.44 41.82
C ASN A 360 17.89 15.28 40.48
N PHE A 361 16.57 15.15 40.51
CA PHE A 361 15.77 15.19 39.29
C PHE A 361 15.33 16.63 39.04
N VAL A 362 15.57 17.08 37.83
CA VAL A 362 15.17 18.43 37.37
C VAL A 362 14.18 18.25 36.22
N TYR A 363 13.11 19.02 36.26
CA TYR A 363 12.09 19.04 35.20
C TYR A 363 12.24 20.32 34.42
N VAL A 364 12.49 20.16 33.11
CA VAL A 364 12.59 21.27 32.17
C VAL A 364 11.31 21.33 31.34
N GLY A 365 10.62 22.46 31.42
CA GLY A 365 9.49 22.76 30.55
C GLY A 365 10.00 23.30 29.23
N VAL A 366 9.55 22.70 28.15
CA VAL A 366 9.80 23.16 26.79
C VAL A 366 8.54 23.86 26.32
N TYR A 367 8.66 25.14 26.02
CA TYR A 367 7.55 25.99 25.55
C TYR A 367 7.74 26.32 24.08
N ALA A 368 6.67 26.21 23.30
CA ALA A 368 6.58 26.73 21.95
C ALA A 368 5.69 27.97 21.97
N GLY A 369 6.31 29.15 21.97
CA GLY A 369 5.64 30.38 22.34
C GLY A 369 5.20 30.33 23.81
N ASP A 370 3.93 30.57 24.09
CA ASP A 370 3.36 30.56 25.44
C ASP A 370 2.80 29.20 25.88
N LYS A 371 2.77 28.22 24.98
CA LYS A 371 2.20 26.90 25.26
C LYS A 371 3.29 25.93 25.76
N LEU A 372 3.09 25.35 26.94
CA LEU A 372 3.92 24.24 27.41
C LEU A 372 3.68 23.02 26.50
N VAL A 373 4.71 22.62 25.80
CA VAL A 373 4.65 21.53 24.82
C VAL A 373 4.97 20.18 25.43
N THR A 374 6.03 20.15 26.26
CA THR A 374 6.45 18.92 26.92
C THR A 374 7.30 19.20 28.15
N LYS A 375 7.29 18.28 29.12
CA LYS A 375 8.17 18.30 30.29
C LYS A 375 9.24 17.22 30.10
N VAL A 376 10.50 17.63 30.21
CA VAL A 376 11.63 16.69 30.13
C VAL A 376 12.22 16.51 31.50
N LYS A 377 12.28 15.26 31.95
CA LYS A 377 12.94 14.88 33.22
C LYS A 377 14.42 14.59 32.94
N THR A 378 15.31 15.25 33.65
CA THR A 378 16.75 14.98 33.59
C THR A 378 17.35 14.90 34.98
N THR A 379 18.60 14.41 35.11
CA THR A 379 19.31 14.30 36.39
C THR A 379 20.35 15.37 36.49
N PHE A 380 20.34 16.13 37.57
CA PHE A 380 21.35 17.09 37.93
C PHE A 380 22.31 16.48 38.95
N VAL A 381 23.60 16.61 38.72
CA VAL A 381 24.67 16.07 39.62
C VAL A 381 25.39 17.23 40.27
N GLY A 382 25.47 17.21 41.58
CA GLY A 382 26.25 18.14 42.38
C GLY A 382 27.38 17.43 43.13
N PRO A 383 28.18 18.16 43.90
CA PRO A 383 29.22 17.61 44.71
C PRO A 383 28.65 16.62 45.74
N ILE A 384 29.38 15.55 45.98
CA ILE A 384 29.10 14.59 47.05
C ILE A 384 29.69 15.16 48.32
N LEU A 385 28.96 15.96 49.03
CA LEU A 385 29.35 16.46 50.35
C LEU A 385 28.98 15.47 51.46
#